data_22931a23ba91826d463a9bd5450b12dd
#
_entry.id   22931a23ba91826d463a9bd5450b12dd
#
_cell.length_a   1.000
_cell.length_b   1.000
_cell.length_c   1.000
_cell.angle_alpha   90.00
_cell.angle_beta   90.00
_cell.angle_gamma   90.00
#
_symmetry.space_group_name_H-M   'P 1'
#
loop_
_entity.id
_entity.type
_entity.pdbx_description
1 polymer ?
#
loop_
_entity_poly.entity_id
_entity_poly.type
_entity_poly.pdbx_seq_one_letter_code
_entity_poly.pdbx_strand_id
1 'polypeptide(L)'
;MKKLLSIITILILLMPHASYAKVDKDVNVAKVQAMLAELCYEPGIVDGAWGKKTETAVKAFFAKHFRKYDGNFDVKDANFIISYGAIAKAFGSENVKKCLVVYSDGIEDNLKNTKIKKITQKVANKKKKPQKFRPFTSNGKSVAHAVTGDGTAYFPGYEQLPIELSPPANDDTLSLYFKRRIHDQKRFQKFEVQPIGNALSFNFDLRKSNFLQKQLSEKSILSYLFYENKSIIYDGLPPEGRFSTTIDDTTKFPSHSIGKSIVSYLVGNAICEGYIDNLDQDLTDWPLMNNTLYSQQPLIDILNMNARDHHVVTESQGMIKSGRWFNANYSLDALVKSDLIGTTPNKSKKFNYNGLATNIALNYTIYKTAGDWDKFLSKIFNEKVKIQNSVMFIKHNGYGKPDHTRGWYYFFASKYDYLRLARAMMTDWQSDNCVGKYLKKLQSRSIRNGMQRSAGTLRSPHMDIKSYKYGGFFYMDFPSMRNRNIFGMSGYGGQDIFIDMDQSRIIVINAATTNYDWI
;
A
#
# COMPACT_ATOMS: atom_id res chain seq x y z
N MET A 1 -30.74 42.64 -51.06
CA MET A 1 -29.69 41.62 -51.15
C MET A 1 -28.43 41.90 -50.29
N LYS A 2 -27.99 43.16 -50.08
CA LYS A 2 -26.78 43.47 -49.28
C LYS A 2 -26.92 43.20 -47.77
N LYS A 3 -28.13 43.23 -47.17
CA LYS A 3 -28.34 42.94 -45.73
C LYS A 3 -28.41 41.44 -45.39
N LEU A 4 -28.67 40.55 -46.35
CA LEU A 4 -28.69 39.11 -46.14
C LEU A 4 -27.26 38.51 -46.14
N LEU A 5 -26.33 39.10 -46.89
CA LEU A 5 -24.94 38.66 -46.90
C LEU A 5 -24.20 38.95 -45.57
N SER A 6 -24.52 40.07 -44.89
CA SER A 6 -23.92 40.43 -43.62
C SER A 6 -24.32 39.48 -42.46
N ILE A 7 -25.51 38.92 -42.49
CA ILE A 7 -25.99 38.00 -41.45
C ILE A 7 -25.33 36.61 -41.59
N ILE A 8 -25.07 36.17 -42.83
CA ILE A 8 -24.41 34.89 -43.07
C ILE A 8 -22.91 34.94 -42.67
N THR A 9 -22.27 36.08 -42.90
CA THR A 9 -20.84 36.25 -42.50
C THR A 9 -20.65 36.31 -40.97
N ILE A 10 -21.62 36.86 -40.22
CA ILE A 10 -21.58 36.89 -38.74
C ILE A 10 -21.92 35.54 -38.16
N LEU A 11 -22.77 34.72 -38.80
CA LEU A 11 -23.09 33.37 -38.30
C LEU A 11 -21.92 32.38 -38.46
N ILE A 12 -21.04 32.58 -39.46
CA ILE A 12 -19.85 31.74 -39.65
C ILE A 12 -18.75 32.06 -38.63
N LEU A 13 -18.73 33.28 -38.08
CA LEU A 13 -17.77 33.70 -37.05
C LEU A 13 -18.16 33.27 -35.61
N LEU A 14 -19.37 32.75 -35.39
CA LEU A 14 -19.88 32.30 -34.10
C LEU A 14 -19.93 30.77 -33.95
N MET A 15 -19.40 30.00 -34.90
CA MET A 15 -19.19 28.57 -34.67
C MET A 15 -18.03 28.41 -33.68
N PRO A 16 -18.23 27.76 -32.52
CA PRO A 16 -17.12 27.48 -31.64
C PRO A 16 -16.12 26.59 -32.41
N HIS A 17 -14.91 27.09 -32.60
CA HIS A 17 -13.82 26.26 -33.09
C HIS A 17 -13.70 25.13 -32.09
N ALA A 18 -14.08 23.92 -32.50
CA ALA A 18 -13.81 22.73 -31.71
C ALA A 18 -12.28 22.64 -31.55
N SER A 19 -11.79 23.04 -30.37
CA SER A 19 -10.39 22.85 -30.05
C SER A 19 -10.19 21.34 -29.91
N TYR A 20 -9.60 20.76 -30.97
CA TYR A 20 -9.16 19.38 -30.89
C TYR A 20 -8.06 19.26 -29.83
N ALA A 21 -8.06 18.15 -29.10
CA ALA A 21 -7.02 17.83 -28.15
C ALA A 21 -5.64 17.97 -28.79
N LYS A 22 -4.73 18.58 -28.09
CA LYS A 22 -3.34 18.64 -28.52
C LYS A 22 -2.70 17.27 -28.28
N VAL A 23 -2.29 16.61 -29.36
CA VAL A 23 -1.64 15.30 -29.34
C VAL A 23 -0.14 15.48 -29.52
N ASP A 24 0.64 14.81 -28.67
CA ASP A 24 2.10 14.81 -28.78
C ASP A 24 2.50 14.07 -30.08
N LYS A 25 3.42 14.66 -30.87
CA LYS A 25 3.93 14.10 -32.11
C LYS A 25 4.57 12.71 -31.98
N ASP A 26 5.05 12.37 -30.80
CA ASP A 26 5.69 11.08 -30.51
C ASP A 26 4.68 9.98 -30.16
N VAL A 27 3.38 10.30 -30.14
CA VAL A 27 2.31 9.33 -29.88
C VAL A 27 1.99 8.53 -31.14
N ASN A 28 2.05 7.23 -31.05
CA ASN A 28 1.54 6.34 -32.09
C ASN A 28 0.02 6.19 -31.98
N VAL A 29 -0.71 7.07 -32.67
CA VAL A 29 -2.18 7.13 -32.60
C VAL A 29 -2.83 5.84 -33.09
N ALA A 30 -2.32 5.22 -34.17
CA ALA A 30 -2.87 3.95 -34.65
C ALA A 30 -2.80 2.83 -33.59
N LYS A 31 -1.72 2.78 -32.84
CA LYS A 31 -1.57 1.81 -31.75
C LYS A 31 -2.53 2.06 -30.60
N VAL A 32 -2.81 3.31 -30.29
CA VAL A 32 -3.81 3.70 -29.28
C VAL A 32 -5.22 3.34 -29.76
N GLN A 33 -5.56 3.68 -31.02
CA GLN A 33 -6.85 3.32 -31.61
C GLN A 33 -7.09 1.82 -31.60
N ALA A 34 -6.10 1.02 -32.06
CA ALA A 34 -6.21 -0.42 -32.06
C ALA A 34 -6.47 -0.97 -30.64
N MET A 35 -5.76 -0.46 -29.66
CA MET A 35 -5.94 -0.91 -28.27
C MET A 35 -7.30 -0.50 -27.70
N LEU A 36 -7.77 0.71 -27.96
CA LEU A 36 -9.10 1.16 -27.54
C LEU A 36 -10.21 0.34 -28.20
N ALA A 37 -10.08 0.00 -29.49
CA ALA A 37 -11.03 -0.86 -30.19
C ALA A 37 -11.08 -2.27 -29.59
N GLU A 38 -9.92 -2.86 -29.32
CA GLU A 38 -9.80 -4.16 -28.66
C GLU A 38 -10.42 -4.15 -27.24
N LEU A 39 -10.38 -3.00 -26.57
CA LEU A 39 -11.00 -2.79 -25.26
C LEU A 39 -12.48 -2.34 -25.34
N CYS A 40 -13.07 -2.33 -26.54
CA CYS A 40 -14.48 -1.97 -26.81
C CYS A 40 -14.84 -0.50 -26.53
N TYR A 41 -13.92 0.43 -26.78
CA TYR A 41 -14.18 1.87 -26.63
C TYR A 41 -14.51 2.61 -27.94
N GLU A 42 -14.67 1.94 -29.04
CA GLU A 42 -15.12 2.47 -30.34
C GLU A 42 -14.36 3.72 -30.83
N PRO A 43 -13.03 3.69 -30.99
CA PRO A 43 -12.25 4.86 -31.44
C PRO A 43 -12.49 5.21 -32.91
N GLY A 44 -13.25 4.43 -33.64
CA GLY A 44 -13.42 4.48 -35.08
C GLY A 44 -12.46 3.54 -35.80
N ILE A 45 -12.16 3.85 -37.06
CA ILE A 45 -11.20 3.11 -37.89
C ILE A 45 -9.80 3.37 -37.35
N VAL A 46 -8.97 2.33 -37.33
CA VAL A 46 -7.55 2.44 -36.97
C VAL A 46 -6.79 2.97 -38.17
N ASP A 47 -6.63 4.27 -38.24
CA ASP A 47 -6.04 4.99 -39.38
C ASP A 47 -4.81 5.84 -39.01
N GLY A 48 -4.51 5.93 -37.71
CA GLY A 48 -3.43 6.75 -37.18
C GLY A 48 -3.76 8.24 -37.11
N ALA A 49 -4.97 8.65 -37.50
CA ALA A 49 -5.41 10.04 -37.41
C ALA A 49 -6.15 10.29 -36.08
N TRP A 50 -5.81 11.39 -35.41
CA TRP A 50 -6.53 11.78 -34.20
C TRP A 50 -7.80 12.53 -34.56
N GLY A 51 -8.95 11.93 -34.33
CA GLY A 51 -10.25 12.50 -34.62
C GLY A 51 -11.18 12.49 -33.42
N LYS A 52 -12.38 13.05 -33.60
CA LYS A 52 -13.41 13.15 -32.54
C LYS A 52 -13.77 11.79 -31.92
N LYS A 53 -13.85 10.72 -32.73
CA LYS A 53 -14.13 9.36 -32.22
C LYS A 53 -13.02 8.85 -31.35
N THR A 54 -11.75 9.01 -31.76
CA THR A 54 -10.58 8.62 -30.96
C THR A 54 -10.54 9.38 -29.64
N GLU A 55 -10.75 10.69 -29.67
CA GLU A 55 -10.78 11.53 -28.46
C GLU A 55 -11.92 11.12 -27.52
N THR A 56 -13.11 10.83 -28.04
CA THR A 56 -14.24 10.36 -27.25
C THR A 56 -13.95 9.02 -26.59
N ALA A 57 -13.33 8.09 -27.31
CA ALA A 57 -12.92 6.80 -26.78
C ALA A 57 -11.86 6.93 -25.67
N VAL A 58 -10.90 7.83 -25.84
CA VAL A 58 -9.90 8.16 -24.79
C VAL A 58 -10.57 8.75 -23.55
N LYS A 59 -11.49 9.70 -23.73
CA LYS A 59 -12.25 10.28 -22.62
C LYS A 59 -13.06 9.22 -21.85
N ALA A 60 -13.73 8.34 -22.58
CA ALA A 60 -14.51 7.24 -22.00
C ALA A 60 -13.60 6.23 -21.26
N PHE A 61 -12.46 5.90 -21.85
CA PHE A 61 -11.47 5.04 -21.22
C PHE A 61 -10.95 5.66 -19.92
N PHE A 62 -10.52 6.92 -19.94
CA PHE A 62 -10.01 7.59 -18.73
C PHE A 62 -11.08 7.77 -17.66
N ALA A 63 -12.32 8.11 -18.05
CA ALA A 63 -13.43 8.22 -17.12
C ALA A 63 -13.71 6.88 -16.40
N LYS A 64 -13.71 5.76 -17.15
CA LYS A 64 -13.90 4.42 -16.58
C LYS A 64 -12.74 4.00 -15.67
N HIS A 65 -11.52 4.46 -15.98
CA HIS A 65 -10.33 4.17 -15.19
C HIS A 65 -9.98 5.29 -14.21
N PHE A 66 -10.95 6.17 -13.91
CA PHE A 66 -10.87 7.23 -12.90
C PHE A 66 -9.69 8.21 -13.10
N ARG A 67 -9.29 8.40 -14.33
CA ARG A 67 -8.26 9.35 -14.70
C ARG A 67 -8.89 10.57 -15.35
N LYS A 68 -8.48 11.76 -14.92
CA LYS A 68 -8.97 13.00 -15.54
C LYS A 68 -8.18 13.24 -16.84
N TYR A 69 -8.89 13.39 -17.94
CA TYR A 69 -8.32 13.83 -19.20
C TYR A 69 -8.34 15.37 -19.25
N ASP A 70 -7.18 15.99 -19.43
CA ASP A 70 -7.02 17.45 -19.39
C ASP A 70 -7.13 18.13 -20.77
N GLY A 71 -7.34 17.33 -21.83
CA GLY A 71 -7.41 17.83 -23.20
C GLY A 71 -6.07 17.77 -23.95
N ASN A 72 -4.99 17.37 -23.28
CA ASN A 72 -3.71 17.06 -23.94
C ASN A 72 -3.50 15.54 -23.89
N PHE A 73 -2.97 14.98 -24.93
CA PHE A 73 -2.71 13.55 -25.04
C PHE A 73 -1.23 13.30 -25.31
N ASP A 74 -0.51 12.89 -24.29
CA ASP A 74 0.93 12.70 -24.33
C ASP A 74 1.34 11.21 -24.46
N VAL A 75 2.64 10.96 -24.55
CA VAL A 75 3.22 9.60 -24.62
C VAL A 75 2.90 8.78 -23.37
N LYS A 76 2.74 9.40 -22.20
CA LYS A 76 2.40 8.69 -20.95
C LYS A 76 0.96 8.22 -20.98
N ASP A 77 0.07 9.03 -21.53
CA ASP A 77 -1.34 8.69 -21.71
C ASP A 77 -1.50 7.55 -22.71
N ALA A 78 -0.78 7.63 -23.83
CA ALA A 78 -0.75 6.56 -24.83
C ALA A 78 -0.22 5.24 -24.24
N ASN A 79 0.88 5.29 -23.52
CA ASN A 79 1.46 4.12 -22.87
C ASN A 79 0.54 3.53 -21.79
N PHE A 80 -0.23 4.35 -21.08
CA PHE A 80 -1.21 3.88 -20.13
C PHE A 80 -2.30 3.04 -20.80
N ILE A 81 -2.90 3.53 -21.89
CA ILE A 81 -3.92 2.79 -22.65
C ILE A 81 -3.35 1.48 -23.21
N ILE A 82 -2.17 1.54 -23.83
CA ILE A 82 -1.53 0.39 -24.47
C ILE A 82 -1.14 -0.67 -23.43
N SER A 83 -0.60 -0.26 -22.30
CA SER A 83 -0.20 -1.15 -21.23
C SER A 83 -1.42 -1.80 -20.56
N TYR A 84 -2.46 -1.03 -20.31
CA TYR A 84 -3.72 -1.55 -19.77
C TYR A 84 -4.33 -2.61 -20.67
N GLY A 85 -4.40 -2.37 -21.98
CA GLY A 85 -4.94 -3.33 -22.93
C GLY A 85 -4.09 -4.60 -23.04
N ALA A 86 -2.77 -4.47 -22.99
CA ALA A 86 -1.88 -5.63 -22.98
C ALA A 86 -2.09 -6.50 -21.73
N ILE A 87 -2.29 -5.86 -20.58
CA ILE A 87 -2.62 -6.53 -19.32
C ILE A 87 -3.99 -7.21 -19.39
N ALA A 88 -5.03 -6.51 -19.83
CA ALA A 88 -6.37 -7.06 -19.95
C ALA A 88 -6.43 -8.29 -20.88
N LYS A 89 -5.63 -8.31 -21.94
CA LYS A 89 -5.49 -9.46 -22.83
C LYS A 89 -4.75 -10.64 -22.19
N ALA A 90 -3.67 -10.36 -21.46
CA ALA A 90 -2.84 -11.39 -20.83
C ALA A 90 -3.60 -12.13 -19.72
N PHE A 91 -4.51 -11.43 -19.04
CA PHE A 91 -5.30 -12.02 -17.95
C PHE A 91 -6.61 -12.69 -18.40
N GLY A 92 -6.90 -12.73 -19.72
CA GLY A 92 -8.00 -13.51 -20.29
C GLY A 92 -9.31 -13.31 -19.53
N SER A 93 -9.73 -12.07 -19.27
CA SER A 93 -11.03 -11.85 -18.66
C SER A 93 -12.07 -12.37 -19.64
N GLU A 94 -12.82 -13.45 -19.27
CA GLU A 94 -13.90 -14.03 -20.07
C GLU A 94 -14.97 -13.00 -20.48
N ASN A 95 -14.90 -11.80 -19.95
CA ASN A 95 -15.76 -10.67 -20.23
C ASN A 95 -15.19 -9.66 -21.26
N VAL A 96 -14.02 -9.88 -21.84
CA VAL A 96 -13.60 -9.09 -22.99
C VAL A 96 -14.38 -9.62 -24.18
N LYS A 97 -15.52 -9.00 -24.47
CA LYS A 97 -16.20 -9.18 -25.76
C LYS A 97 -15.15 -9.01 -26.84
N LYS A 98 -15.07 -9.96 -27.79
CA LYS A 98 -14.23 -9.79 -28.98
C LYS A 98 -14.82 -8.63 -29.78
N CYS A 99 -14.35 -7.43 -29.53
CA CYS A 99 -14.80 -6.26 -30.27
C CYS A 99 -14.05 -6.17 -31.58
N LEU A 100 -14.79 -5.85 -32.63
CA LEU A 100 -14.26 -5.74 -33.98
C LEU A 100 -13.30 -4.54 -34.06
N VAL A 101 -12.07 -4.81 -34.48
CA VAL A 101 -11.07 -3.77 -34.80
C VAL A 101 -11.06 -3.59 -36.29
N VAL A 102 -11.39 -2.40 -36.77
CA VAL A 102 -11.40 -2.05 -38.18
C VAL A 102 -10.17 -1.22 -38.49
N TYR A 103 -9.33 -1.72 -39.38
CA TYR A 103 -8.12 -1.05 -39.81
C TYR A 103 -8.33 -0.40 -41.18
N SER A 104 -7.67 0.73 -41.44
CA SER A 104 -7.48 1.22 -42.78
C SER A 104 -6.38 0.43 -43.52
N ASP A 105 -6.41 0.43 -44.83
CA ASP A 105 -5.50 -0.35 -45.64
C ASP A 105 -4.02 -0.11 -45.33
N GLY A 106 -3.29 -1.19 -45.13
CA GLY A 106 -1.84 -1.20 -44.86
C GLY A 106 -1.39 -0.91 -43.43
N ILE A 107 -2.27 -0.44 -42.54
CA ILE A 107 -1.90 -0.13 -41.14
C ILE A 107 -1.81 -1.40 -40.28
N GLU A 108 -2.66 -2.38 -40.52
CA GLU A 108 -2.64 -3.64 -39.77
C GLU A 108 -1.31 -4.39 -39.94
N ASP A 109 -0.80 -4.46 -41.18
CA ASP A 109 0.46 -5.12 -41.48
C ASP A 109 1.66 -4.39 -40.88
N ASN A 110 1.65 -3.06 -40.89
CA ASN A 110 2.69 -2.27 -40.24
C ASN A 110 2.73 -2.45 -38.72
N LEU A 111 1.59 -2.54 -38.05
CA LEU A 111 1.52 -2.78 -36.61
C LEU A 111 1.95 -4.21 -36.26
N LYS A 112 1.58 -5.22 -37.04
CA LYS A 112 2.01 -6.61 -36.87
C LYS A 112 3.51 -6.78 -37.16
N ASN A 113 4.02 -6.19 -38.21
CA ASN A 113 5.44 -6.25 -38.58
C ASN A 113 6.36 -5.53 -37.60
N THR A 114 5.90 -4.45 -36.97
CA THR A 114 6.65 -3.77 -35.92
C THR A 114 6.78 -4.65 -34.65
N LYS A 115 5.78 -5.46 -34.37
CA LYS A 115 5.84 -6.47 -33.29
C LYS A 115 6.84 -7.57 -33.61
N ILE A 116 6.82 -8.11 -34.82
CA ILE A 116 7.69 -9.22 -35.25
C ILE A 116 9.15 -8.77 -35.31
N LYS A 117 9.46 -7.58 -35.87
CA LYS A 117 10.83 -7.05 -35.88
C LYS A 117 11.41 -6.84 -34.48
N LYS A 118 10.63 -6.34 -33.52
CA LYS A 118 11.11 -6.19 -32.14
C LYS A 118 11.29 -7.53 -31.41
N ILE A 119 10.47 -8.51 -31.69
CA ILE A 119 10.58 -9.86 -31.12
C ILE A 119 11.76 -10.61 -31.74
N THR A 120 11.95 -10.57 -33.06
CA THR A 120 13.07 -11.26 -33.74
C THR A 120 14.43 -10.64 -33.40
N GLN A 121 14.53 -9.34 -33.27
CA GLN A 121 15.77 -8.71 -32.80
C GLN A 121 16.07 -8.98 -31.33
N LYS A 122 15.07 -9.20 -30.48
CA LYS A 122 15.27 -9.59 -29.07
C LYS A 122 15.60 -11.06 -28.90
N VAL A 123 15.08 -11.94 -29.73
CA VAL A 123 15.32 -13.40 -29.66
C VAL A 123 16.68 -13.78 -30.26
N ALA A 124 17.17 -13.06 -31.26
CA ALA A 124 18.49 -13.33 -31.86
C ALA A 124 19.70 -12.89 -31.01
N ASN A 125 19.48 -12.06 -30.00
CA ASN A 125 20.56 -11.60 -29.13
C ASN A 125 20.31 -12.01 -27.66
N LYS A 126 21.03 -13.05 -27.25
CA LYS A 126 21.43 -13.39 -25.89
C LYS A 126 20.60 -14.44 -25.16
N LYS A 127 21.07 -15.66 -25.20
CA LYS A 127 21.17 -16.48 -23.99
C LYS A 127 22.07 -15.73 -22.98
N LYS A 128 21.54 -14.73 -22.29
CA LYS A 128 22.24 -14.13 -21.15
C LYS A 128 22.07 -15.03 -19.95
N LYS A 129 23.21 -15.42 -19.36
CA LYS A 129 23.25 -16.02 -18.03
C LYS A 129 22.41 -15.18 -17.07
N PRO A 130 21.68 -15.78 -16.10
CA PRO A 130 20.91 -15.04 -15.12
C PRO A 130 21.81 -13.98 -14.49
N GLN A 131 21.44 -12.72 -14.66
CA GLN A 131 22.22 -11.63 -14.08
C GLN A 131 22.09 -11.68 -12.57
N LYS A 132 23.22 -11.82 -11.90
CA LYS A 132 23.28 -11.72 -10.44
C LYS A 132 22.75 -10.35 -10.01
N PHE A 133 21.92 -10.39 -8.98
CA PHE A 133 21.46 -9.24 -8.27
C PHE A 133 22.61 -8.23 -8.02
N ARG A 134 22.48 -7.02 -8.50
CA ARG A 134 23.46 -5.94 -8.29
C ARG A 134 22.83 -4.81 -7.48
N PRO A 135 23.39 -4.46 -6.33
CA PRO A 135 23.11 -3.17 -5.76
C PRO A 135 23.63 -2.09 -6.72
N PHE A 136 22.85 -1.07 -6.98
CA PHE A 136 23.35 0.09 -7.70
C PHE A 136 23.24 1.34 -6.82
N THR A 137 24.10 2.30 -7.06
CA THR A 137 24.09 3.57 -6.36
C THR A 137 23.42 4.61 -7.22
N SER A 138 22.37 5.20 -6.68
CA SER A 138 21.78 6.42 -7.22
C SER A 138 22.01 7.52 -6.21
N ASN A 139 22.64 8.60 -6.61
CA ASN A 139 22.98 9.74 -5.74
C ASN A 139 23.75 9.34 -4.47
N GLY A 140 24.72 8.44 -4.59
CA GLY A 140 25.55 7.97 -3.48
C GLY A 140 24.86 7.02 -2.52
N LYS A 141 23.62 6.59 -2.81
CA LYS A 141 22.86 5.64 -1.98
C LYS A 141 22.75 4.31 -2.70
N SER A 142 23.05 3.23 -1.98
CA SER A 142 22.86 1.89 -2.51
C SER A 142 21.37 1.56 -2.61
N VAL A 143 20.86 1.50 -3.83
CA VAL A 143 19.52 1.02 -4.12
C VAL A 143 19.66 -0.36 -4.71
N ALA A 144 19.14 -1.33 -4.05
CA ALA A 144 19.15 -2.67 -4.55
C ALA A 144 17.91 -2.94 -5.39
N HIS A 145 18.08 -3.50 -6.57
CA HIS A 145 16.99 -3.92 -7.45
C HIS A 145 17.20 -5.36 -7.91
N ALA A 146 16.12 -6.00 -8.25
CA ALA A 146 16.13 -7.29 -8.90
C ALA A 146 15.99 -7.10 -10.41
N VAL A 147 16.79 -7.81 -11.19
CA VAL A 147 16.64 -7.87 -12.63
C VAL A 147 16.17 -9.26 -12.98
N THR A 148 15.02 -9.36 -13.64
CA THR A 148 14.48 -10.64 -14.13
C THR A 148 15.17 -11.06 -15.43
N GLY A 149 14.93 -12.29 -15.86
CA GLY A 149 15.52 -12.84 -17.08
C GLY A 149 15.12 -12.07 -18.35
N ASP A 150 14.03 -11.33 -18.33
CA ASP A 150 13.59 -10.44 -19.42
C ASP A 150 14.24 -9.05 -19.38
N GLY A 151 15.07 -8.78 -18.38
CA GLY A 151 15.75 -7.51 -18.21
C GLY A 151 14.96 -6.45 -17.46
N THR A 152 13.78 -6.78 -16.93
CA THR A 152 12.99 -5.85 -16.13
C THR A 152 13.59 -5.68 -14.75
N ALA A 153 13.82 -4.45 -14.34
CA ALA A 153 14.36 -4.11 -13.03
C ALA A 153 13.23 -3.74 -12.07
N TYR A 154 13.26 -4.35 -10.89
CA TYR A 154 12.32 -4.08 -9.82
C TYR A 154 13.06 -3.54 -8.60
N PHE A 155 12.52 -2.48 -8.03
CA PHE A 155 13.06 -1.85 -6.85
C PHE A 155 12.39 -2.42 -5.60
N PRO A 156 13.03 -3.37 -4.93
CA PRO A 156 12.44 -3.97 -3.77
C PRO A 156 12.49 -2.98 -2.63
N GLY A 157 11.39 -2.68 -2.08
CA GLY A 157 11.25 -1.81 -0.95
C GLY A 157 10.59 -0.52 -1.19
N TYR A 158 10.42 -0.22 -2.44
CA TYR A 158 9.87 1.01 -2.70
C TYR A 158 8.66 0.89 -3.49
N GLU A 159 8.01 0.03 -3.58
CA GLU A 159 7.05 0.18 -4.13
C GLU A 159 6.43 -0.49 -4.86
N GLN A 160 6.47 -0.75 -5.66
CA GLN A 160 5.53 -1.24 -6.62
C GLN A 160 6.10 -2.52 -7.14
N LEU A 161 5.49 -3.63 -6.79
CA LEU A 161 5.59 -4.78 -7.64
C LEU A 161 5.10 -4.37 -9.01
N PRO A 162 5.75 -4.83 -10.06
CA PRO A 162 5.46 -4.44 -11.43
C PRO A 162 4.11 -4.89 -11.97
N ILE A 163 3.18 -5.19 -11.11
CA ILE A 163 1.83 -5.55 -11.43
C ILE A 163 1.06 -4.47 -12.14
N GLU A 164 1.38 -3.22 -11.85
CA GLU A 164 0.78 -2.07 -12.50
C GLU A 164 1.61 -1.56 -13.67
N LEU A 165 2.81 -2.08 -13.83
CA LEU A 165 3.77 -1.68 -14.84
C LEU A 165 4.24 -2.91 -15.60
N SER A 166 3.71 -3.19 -16.74
CA SER A 166 4.10 -4.30 -17.64
C SER A 166 5.62 -4.59 -17.67
N PRO A 167 6.07 -5.85 -17.61
CA PRO A 167 5.26 -7.04 -17.72
C PRO A 167 4.60 -7.42 -16.39
N PRO A 168 3.48 -8.18 -16.45
CA PRO A 168 2.81 -8.62 -15.25
C PRO A 168 3.77 -9.43 -14.39
N ALA A 169 3.69 -9.26 -13.08
CA ALA A 169 4.44 -10.06 -12.16
C ALA A 169 4.05 -11.53 -12.34
N ASN A 170 5.02 -12.36 -12.56
CA ASN A 170 4.89 -13.81 -12.56
C ASN A 170 5.38 -14.39 -11.22
N ASP A 171 5.23 -15.69 -11.03
CA ASP A 171 5.63 -16.35 -9.79
C ASP A 171 7.13 -16.19 -9.50
N ASP A 172 7.99 -16.11 -10.52
CA ASP A 172 9.43 -15.92 -10.34
C ASP A 172 9.76 -14.51 -9.81
N THR A 173 9.11 -13.49 -10.36
CA THR A 173 9.33 -12.10 -9.92
C THR A 173 8.77 -11.85 -8.53
N LEU A 174 7.61 -12.43 -8.20
CA LEU A 174 7.02 -12.39 -6.87
C LEU A 174 7.87 -13.13 -5.85
N SER A 175 8.39 -14.29 -6.23
CA SER A 175 9.29 -15.10 -5.43
C SER A 175 10.58 -14.33 -5.08
N LEU A 176 11.18 -13.70 -6.08
CA LEU A 176 12.39 -12.91 -5.90
C LEU A 176 12.14 -11.69 -4.98
N TYR A 177 11.02 -11.00 -5.16
CA TYR A 177 10.60 -9.90 -4.30
C TYR A 177 10.41 -10.35 -2.86
N PHE A 178 9.70 -11.45 -2.65
CA PHE A 178 9.43 -12.00 -1.33
C PHE A 178 10.70 -12.46 -0.62
N LYS A 179 11.56 -13.24 -1.30
CA LYS A 179 12.87 -13.65 -0.76
C LYS A 179 13.67 -12.46 -0.26
N ARG A 180 13.63 -11.40 -1.02
CA ARG A 180 14.34 -10.22 -0.64
C ARG A 180 13.73 -9.50 0.56
N ARG A 181 12.39 -9.41 0.68
CA ARG A 181 11.73 -8.84 1.86
C ARG A 181 12.05 -9.62 3.13
N ILE A 182 12.10 -10.94 3.06
CA ILE A 182 12.56 -11.76 4.18
C ILE A 182 14.02 -11.47 4.53
N HIS A 183 14.89 -11.31 3.52
CA HIS A 183 16.30 -11.01 3.77
C HIS A 183 16.54 -9.61 4.30
N ASP A 184 15.71 -8.64 3.97
CA ASP A 184 15.85 -7.26 4.44
C ASP A 184 15.82 -7.18 5.96
N GLN A 185 15.02 -8.02 6.66
CA GLN A 185 15.01 -8.06 8.13
C GLN A 185 16.40 -8.34 8.75
N LYS A 186 17.28 -9.05 8.04
CA LYS A 186 18.63 -9.38 8.53
C LYS A 186 19.59 -8.19 8.47
N ARG A 187 19.28 -7.15 7.70
CA ARG A 187 20.16 -5.99 7.47
C ARG A 187 19.98 -4.89 8.51
N PHE A 188 18.88 -4.89 9.23
CA PHE A 188 18.54 -3.83 10.16
C PHE A 188 18.83 -4.24 11.59
N GLN A 189 19.23 -3.28 12.40
CA GLN A 189 19.10 -3.42 13.85
C GLN A 189 17.62 -3.52 14.19
N LYS A 190 17.31 -4.13 15.32
CA LYS A 190 15.92 -4.46 15.68
C LYS A 190 15.71 -4.45 17.19
N PHE A 191 14.49 -4.16 17.59
CA PHE A 191 13.95 -4.51 18.89
C PHE A 191 13.28 -5.87 18.71
N GLU A 192 13.93 -6.92 19.16
CA GLU A 192 13.45 -8.29 18.97
C GLU A 192 13.02 -8.89 20.29
N VAL A 193 11.83 -9.49 20.30
CA VAL A 193 11.32 -10.25 21.42
C VAL A 193 11.41 -11.74 21.07
N GLN A 194 12.18 -12.49 21.85
CA GLN A 194 12.25 -13.94 21.74
C GLN A 194 11.12 -14.60 22.53
N PRO A 195 10.50 -15.68 22.03
CA PRO A 195 9.48 -16.41 22.76
C PRO A 195 10.06 -17.10 23.99
N ILE A 196 9.26 -17.24 25.03
CA ILE A 196 9.64 -17.90 26.30
C ILE A 196 9.01 -19.29 26.47
N GLY A 197 8.50 -19.88 25.39
CA GLY A 197 7.96 -21.24 25.43
C GLY A 197 6.51 -21.39 25.94
N ASN A 198 5.82 -20.27 26.19
CA ASN A 198 4.43 -20.26 26.67
C ASN A 198 3.42 -19.88 25.57
N ALA A 199 3.71 -20.23 24.33
CA ALA A 199 2.91 -19.84 23.17
C ALA A 199 1.44 -20.23 23.30
N LEU A 200 0.55 -19.30 22.92
CA LEU A 200 -0.87 -19.60 22.86
C LEU A 200 -1.15 -20.62 21.76
N SER A 201 -1.73 -21.76 22.14
CA SER A 201 -2.20 -22.78 21.20
C SER A 201 -3.59 -22.42 20.64
N PHE A 202 -3.85 -22.87 19.42
CA PHE A 202 -5.15 -22.74 18.77
C PHE A 202 -5.80 -24.11 18.61
N ASN A 203 -7.11 -24.15 18.71
CA ASN A 203 -7.90 -25.28 18.21
C ASN A 203 -8.06 -25.15 16.70
N PHE A 204 -8.22 -26.28 16.00
CA PHE A 204 -8.43 -26.31 14.57
C PHE A 204 -9.77 -27.00 14.28
N ASP A 205 -10.62 -26.34 13.49
CA ASP A 205 -11.86 -26.87 12.92
C ASP A 205 -11.82 -26.54 11.41
N LEU A 206 -10.87 -27.16 10.72
CA LEU A 206 -10.53 -26.79 9.33
C LEU A 206 -11.63 -27.14 8.36
N ARG A 207 -12.07 -26.16 7.60
CA ARG A 207 -13.08 -26.29 6.53
C ARG A 207 -12.44 -26.08 5.16
N LYS A 208 -12.91 -26.83 4.19
CA LYS A 208 -12.47 -26.68 2.79
C LYS A 208 -13.13 -25.45 2.17
N SER A 209 -12.36 -24.70 1.41
CA SER A 209 -12.85 -23.59 0.60
C SER A 209 -12.17 -23.60 -0.77
N ASN A 210 -12.90 -24.00 -1.79
CA ASN A 210 -12.38 -23.99 -3.17
C ASN A 210 -12.00 -22.59 -3.62
N PHE A 211 -12.75 -21.58 -3.16
CA PHE A 211 -12.42 -20.18 -3.43
C PHE A 211 -11.04 -19.80 -2.87
N LEU A 212 -10.79 -20.05 -1.59
CA LEU A 212 -9.50 -19.73 -0.98
C LEU A 212 -8.35 -20.55 -1.56
N GLN A 213 -8.59 -21.83 -1.87
CA GLN A 213 -7.60 -22.65 -2.57
C GLN A 213 -7.22 -22.06 -3.93
N LYS A 214 -8.22 -21.61 -4.70
CA LYS A 214 -7.99 -20.94 -5.98
C LYS A 214 -7.21 -19.63 -5.79
N GLN A 215 -7.56 -18.81 -4.81
CA GLN A 215 -6.82 -17.57 -4.49
C GLN A 215 -5.34 -17.86 -4.15
N LEU A 216 -5.08 -18.88 -3.34
CA LEU A 216 -3.71 -19.27 -2.96
C LEU A 216 -2.91 -19.87 -4.13
N SER A 217 -3.58 -20.50 -5.09
CA SER A 217 -2.92 -21.10 -6.26
C SER A 217 -2.71 -20.13 -7.43
N GLU A 218 -3.55 -19.10 -7.58
CA GLU A 218 -3.55 -18.22 -8.75
C GLU A 218 -3.16 -16.77 -8.43
N LYS A 219 -3.31 -16.34 -7.16
CA LYS A 219 -3.09 -14.96 -6.73
C LYS A 219 -1.83 -14.84 -5.88
N SER A 220 -1.50 -13.63 -5.47
CA SER A 220 -0.27 -13.36 -4.74
C SER A 220 -0.37 -13.54 -3.23
N ILE A 221 -1.36 -14.26 -2.74
CA ILE A 221 -1.50 -14.57 -1.31
C ILE A 221 -0.39 -15.55 -0.90
N LEU A 222 0.32 -15.20 0.15
CA LEU A 222 1.40 -16.00 0.74
C LEU A 222 0.95 -16.76 1.98
N SER A 223 -0.06 -16.30 2.67
CA SER A 223 -0.75 -17.02 3.74
C SER A 223 -2.13 -16.44 3.98
N TYR A 224 -3.05 -17.29 4.38
CA TYR A 224 -4.39 -16.89 4.76
C TYR A 224 -4.81 -17.67 6.01
N LEU A 225 -5.24 -16.96 7.07
CA LEU A 225 -5.83 -17.56 8.26
C LEU A 225 -7.22 -16.96 8.48
N PHE A 226 -8.18 -17.82 8.75
CA PHE A 226 -9.48 -17.43 9.28
C PHE A 226 -9.70 -18.10 10.64
N TYR A 227 -9.91 -17.28 11.66
CA TYR A 227 -10.19 -17.69 13.01
C TYR A 227 -11.59 -17.25 13.40
N GLU A 228 -12.35 -18.17 13.98
CA GLU A 228 -13.72 -17.93 14.44
C GLU A 228 -13.98 -18.77 15.70
N ASN A 229 -14.66 -18.18 16.70
CA ASN A 229 -15.14 -18.91 17.87
C ASN A 229 -14.08 -19.82 18.53
N LYS A 230 -12.89 -19.29 18.76
CA LYS A 230 -11.74 -19.96 19.40
C LYS A 230 -11.02 -21.01 18.56
N SER A 231 -11.40 -21.22 17.30
CA SER A 231 -10.77 -22.19 16.40
C SER A 231 -10.27 -21.54 15.12
N ILE A 232 -9.21 -22.08 14.55
CA ILE A 232 -8.79 -21.76 13.18
C ILE A 232 -9.68 -22.58 12.26
N ILE A 233 -10.46 -21.87 11.43
CA ILE A 233 -11.42 -22.47 10.47
C ILE A 233 -10.79 -22.68 9.11
N TYR A 234 -9.83 -21.86 8.75
CA TYR A 234 -9.06 -22.01 7.52
C TYR A 234 -7.59 -21.62 7.78
N ASP A 235 -6.71 -22.46 7.28
CA ASP A 235 -5.26 -22.24 7.31
C ASP A 235 -4.71 -22.61 5.93
N GLY A 236 -4.24 -21.61 5.20
CA GLY A 236 -3.80 -21.79 3.82
C GLY A 236 -2.44 -21.18 3.55
N LEU A 237 -1.63 -21.97 2.83
CA LEU A 237 -0.39 -21.55 2.19
C LEU A 237 -0.49 -21.80 0.69
N PRO A 238 0.32 -21.13 -0.15
CA PRO A 238 0.41 -21.44 -1.56
C PRO A 238 0.78 -22.91 -1.79
N PRO A 239 0.36 -23.52 -2.91
CA PRO A 239 0.77 -24.87 -3.27
C PRO A 239 2.30 -25.01 -3.28
N GLU A 240 2.76 -26.22 -3.00
CA GLU A 240 4.18 -26.54 -3.04
C GLU A 240 4.80 -26.19 -4.41
N GLY A 241 6.01 -25.65 -4.37
CA GLY A 241 6.73 -25.18 -5.56
C GLY A 241 6.31 -23.80 -6.08
N ARG A 242 5.19 -23.27 -5.63
CA ARG A 242 4.82 -21.89 -5.97
C ARG A 242 5.66 -20.90 -5.16
N PHE A 243 6.08 -19.80 -5.82
CA PHE A 243 7.03 -18.82 -5.29
C PHE A 243 8.41 -19.40 -4.95
N SER A 244 8.74 -20.61 -5.43
CA SER A 244 10.02 -21.33 -5.33
C SER A 244 10.75 -21.19 -3.98
N THR A 245 10.00 -20.97 -2.91
CA THR A 245 10.52 -20.80 -1.56
C THR A 245 9.72 -21.62 -0.60
N THR A 246 10.37 -22.04 0.42
CA THR A 246 9.72 -22.53 1.62
C THR A 246 9.06 -21.37 2.33
N ILE A 247 7.76 -21.18 2.11
CA ILE A 247 6.90 -20.41 2.98
C ILE A 247 6.27 -21.41 3.92
N ASP A 248 6.56 -21.28 5.19
CA ASP A 248 6.09 -22.15 6.25
C ASP A 248 5.48 -21.36 7.40
N ASP A 249 5.08 -22.07 8.45
CA ASP A 249 4.45 -21.48 9.63
C ASP A 249 5.38 -20.58 10.44
N THR A 250 6.70 -20.69 10.23
CA THR A 250 7.72 -19.87 10.91
C THR A 250 8.13 -18.66 10.08
N THR A 251 7.73 -18.61 8.82
CA THR A 251 8.06 -17.51 7.91
C THR A 251 7.56 -16.17 8.46
N LYS A 252 8.48 -15.23 8.61
CA LYS A 252 8.16 -13.88 9.12
C LYS A 252 7.81 -12.95 7.98
N PHE A 253 6.59 -12.46 8.00
CA PHE A 253 6.07 -11.52 7.02
C PHE A 253 6.26 -10.08 7.50
N PRO A 254 6.62 -9.15 6.60
CA PRO A 254 6.70 -7.74 6.95
C PRO A 254 5.30 -7.16 7.15
N SER A 255 5.11 -6.38 8.20
CA SER A 255 3.82 -5.74 8.52
C SER A 255 3.44 -4.63 7.55
N HIS A 256 4.43 -3.97 6.96
CA HIS A 256 4.19 -2.68 6.33
C HIS A 256 3.36 -1.77 7.26
N SER A 257 2.25 -1.21 6.77
CA SER A 257 1.44 -0.28 7.57
C SER A 257 0.59 -0.94 8.67
N ILE A 258 0.46 -2.27 8.71
CA ILE A 258 -0.07 -2.97 9.90
C ILE A 258 0.73 -2.58 11.15
N GLY A 259 2.03 -2.36 11.01
CA GLY A 259 2.88 -1.92 12.11
C GLY A 259 2.41 -0.63 12.79
N LYS A 260 1.67 0.24 12.09
CA LYS A 260 1.06 1.43 12.69
C LYS A 260 0.05 1.06 13.77
N SER A 261 -0.84 0.13 13.47
CA SER A 261 -1.84 -0.36 14.42
C SER A 261 -1.20 -1.10 15.59
N ILE A 262 -0.08 -1.81 15.34
CA ILE A 262 0.69 -2.45 16.40
C ILE A 262 1.29 -1.38 17.34
N VAL A 263 1.83 -0.29 16.80
CA VAL A 263 2.30 0.85 17.60
C VAL A 263 1.17 1.42 18.47
N SER A 264 -0.03 1.60 17.91
CA SER A 264 -1.18 2.04 18.69
C SER A 264 -1.49 1.10 19.85
N TYR A 265 -1.41 -0.22 19.62
CA TYR A 265 -1.61 -1.20 20.69
C TYR A 265 -0.54 -1.10 21.79
N LEU A 266 0.73 -0.83 21.41
CA LEU A 266 1.78 -0.54 22.39
C LEU A 266 1.49 0.73 23.20
N VAL A 267 1.02 1.81 22.54
CA VAL A 267 0.60 3.04 23.23
C VAL A 267 -0.50 2.75 24.26
N GLY A 268 -1.51 1.94 23.88
CA GLY A 268 -2.58 1.56 24.80
C GLY A 268 -2.07 0.77 26.02
N ASN A 269 -1.13 -0.14 25.80
CA ASN A 269 -0.48 -0.86 26.89
C ASN A 269 0.39 0.08 27.75
N ALA A 270 1.11 1.04 27.15
CA ALA A 270 1.91 2.01 27.91
C ALA A 270 1.04 2.93 28.78
N ILE A 271 -0.14 3.31 28.29
CA ILE A 271 -1.13 4.04 29.11
C ILE A 271 -1.58 3.15 30.29
N CYS A 272 -1.89 1.89 30.05
CA CYS A 272 -2.38 0.99 31.08
C CYS A 272 -1.32 0.59 32.12
N GLU A 273 -0.06 0.63 31.75
CA GLU A 273 1.07 0.41 32.65
C GLU A 273 1.53 1.71 33.38
N GLY A 274 0.90 2.86 33.08
CA GLY A 274 1.22 4.13 33.72
C GLY A 274 2.45 4.86 33.19
N TYR A 275 3.01 4.42 32.06
CA TYR A 275 4.10 5.15 31.40
C TYR A 275 3.63 6.40 30.68
N ILE A 276 2.41 6.39 30.16
CA ILE A 276 1.73 7.51 29.50
C ILE A 276 0.43 7.75 30.24
N ASP A 277 0.10 9.01 30.56
CA ASP A 277 -1.07 9.30 31.40
C ASP A 277 -2.38 8.94 30.70
N ASN A 278 -2.57 9.42 29.46
CA ASN A 278 -3.80 9.15 28.70
C ASN A 278 -3.65 9.59 27.23
N LEU A 279 -4.72 9.41 26.45
CA LEU A 279 -4.77 9.79 25.04
C LEU A 279 -4.76 11.30 24.77
N ASP A 280 -5.07 12.12 25.75
CA ASP A 280 -5.13 13.57 25.62
C ASP A 280 -3.80 14.24 26.01
N GLN A 281 -2.83 13.46 26.54
CA GLN A 281 -1.50 13.92 26.81
C GLN A 281 -0.84 14.43 25.54
N ASP A 282 -0.20 15.59 25.60
CA ASP A 282 0.66 16.11 24.55
C ASP A 282 2.12 15.60 24.71
N LEU A 283 3.01 16.02 23.83
CA LEU A 283 4.40 15.58 23.85
C LEU A 283 5.36 16.62 24.47
N THR A 284 4.86 17.53 25.29
CA THR A 284 5.69 18.60 25.91
C THR A 284 6.70 18.06 26.92
N ASP A 285 6.46 16.89 27.48
CA ASP A 285 7.37 16.18 28.36
C ASP A 285 8.53 15.46 27.63
N TRP A 286 8.51 15.46 26.29
CA TRP A 286 9.58 14.89 25.46
C TRP A 286 10.46 15.97 24.83
N PRO A 287 11.67 16.24 25.38
CA PRO A 287 12.52 17.33 24.92
C PRO A 287 12.84 17.32 23.43
N LEU A 288 12.86 16.15 22.80
CA LEU A 288 13.07 16.01 21.36
C LEU A 288 12.02 16.78 20.54
N MET A 289 10.78 16.85 21.02
CA MET A 289 9.68 17.49 20.31
C MET A 289 9.53 18.99 20.60
N ASN A 290 10.31 19.53 21.54
CA ASN A 290 10.22 20.95 21.89
C ASN A 290 10.37 21.84 20.66
N ASN A 291 9.54 22.89 20.60
CA ASN A 291 9.51 23.85 19.49
C ASN A 291 9.22 23.21 18.11
N THR A 292 8.42 22.12 18.09
CA THR A 292 7.91 21.52 16.86
C THR A 292 6.37 21.57 16.83
N LEU A 293 5.80 21.43 15.65
CA LEU A 293 4.33 21.34 15.49
C LEU A 293 3.69 20.18 16.29
N TYR A 294 4.47 19.16 16.67
CA TYR A 294 3.97 17.99 17.39
C TYR A 294 3.97 18.16 18.92
N SER A 295 4.76 19.08 19.47
CA SER A 295 4.96 19.23 20.91
C SER A 295 3.63 19.35 21.68
N GLN A 296 2.74 20.21 21.23
CA GLN A 296 1.46 20.49 21.89
C GLN A 296 0.28 19.72 21.25
N GLN A 297 0.54 18.69 20.43
CA GLN A 297 -0.53 17.90 19.86
C GLN A 297 -0.92 16.77 20.82
N PRO A 298 -2.23 16.61 21.13
CA PRO A 298 -2.69 15.45 21.88
C PRO A 298 -2.31 14.15 21.17
N LEU A 299 -1.90 13.15 21.91
CA LEU A 299 -1.50 11.85 21.38
C LEU A 299 -2.58 11.23 20.48
N ILE A 300 -3.86 11.42 20.82
CA ILE A 300 -4.97 10.95 19.98
C ILE A 300 -5.00 11.62 18.59
N ASP A 301 -4.61 12.90 18.46
CA ASP A 301 -4.58 13.57 17.16
C ASP A 301 -3.43 13.01 16.29
N ILE A 302 -2.31 12.63 16.89
CA ILE A 302 -1.20 11.94 16.22
C ILE A 302 -1.65 10.55 15.76
N LEU A 303 -2.26 9.77 16.66
CA LEU A 303 -2.77 8.42 16.38
C LEU A 303 -3.91 8.41 15.33
N ASN A 304 -4.67 9.48 15.23
CA ASN A 304 -5.73 9.65 14.24
C ASN A 304 -5.25 10.26 12.92
N MET A 305 -3.94 10.45 12.73
CA MET A 305 -3.40 11.12 11.53
C MET A 305 -3.99 12.52 11.31
N ASN A 306 -4.18 13.27 12.39
CA ASN A 306 -4.85 14.57 12.40
C ASN A 306 -4.05 15.64 13.16
N ALA A 307 -2.72 15.46 13.22
CA ALA A 307 -1.79 16.33 13.97
C ALA A 307 -1.55 17.70 13.33
N ARG A 308 -2.38 18.12 12.36
CA ARG A 308 -2.24 19.42 11.66
C ARG A 308 -0.89 19.61 10.95
N ASP A 309 -0.28 18.51 10.51
CA ASP A 309 1.06 18.45 9.92
C ASP A 309 1.07 18.53 8.37
N HIS A 310 -0.10 18.52 7.73
CA HIS A 310 -0.26 18.40 6.28
C HIS A 310 0.38 19.52 5.44
N HIS A 311 0.81 20.61 6.06
CA HIS A 311 1.57 21.68 5.37
C HIS A 311 3.10 21.45 5.43
N VAL A 312 3.57 20.59 6.32
CA VAL A 312 4.98 20.22 6.49
C VAL A 312 5.26 18.80 5.99
N VAL A 313 4.35 17.86 6.24
CA VAL A 313 4.51 16.44 5.94
C VAL A 313 3.59 16.04 4.80
N THR A 314 4.13 15.34 3.81
CA THR A 314 3.34 14.83 2.67
C THR A 314 2.50 13.62 3.08
N GLU A 315 1.31 13.54 2.51
CA GLU A 315 0.44 12.38 2.67
C GLU A 315 1.12 11.11 2.14
N SER A 316 0.78 9.95 2.73
CA SER A 316 1.21 8.62 2.35
C SER A 316 2.66 8.26 2.70
N GLN A 317 3.64 8.97 2.25
CA GLN A 317 5.04 8.58 2.46
C GLN A 317 5.64 9.13 3.76
N GLY A 318 5.02 10.15 4.36
CA GLY A 318 5.60 10.85 5.51
C GLY A 318 6.88 11.58 5.16
N MET A 319 7.03 11.94 3.88
CA MET A 319 8.11 12.82 3.45
C MET A 319 7.86 14.22 4.00
N ILE A 320 8.89 14.82 4.56
CA ILE A 320 8.89 16.24 4.81
C ILE A 320 9.01 16.97 3.47
N LYS A 321 8.38 18.12 3.31
CA LYS A 321 8.38 18.87 2.05
C LYS A 321 9.77 19.20 1.52
N SER A 322 10.80 19.19 2.38
CA SER A 322 12.20 19.27 1.97
C SER A 322 12.73 18.04 1.22
N GLY A 323 11.90 17.00 1.01
CA GLY A 323 12.29 15.74 0.39
C GLY A 323 12.94 14.73 1.34
N ARG A 324 13.05 15.04 2.63
CA ARG A 324 13.55 14.11 3.64
C ARG A 324 12.43 13.29 4.24
N TRP A 325 12.74 12.08 4.62
CA TRP A 325 11.80 11.18 5.27
C TRP A 325 12.50 10.25 6.23
N PHE A 326 11.77 9.76 7.23
CA PHE A 326 12.29 8.80 8.17
C PHE A 326 12.60 7.48 7.46
N ASN A 327 13.87 7.21 7.28
CA ASN A 327 14.37 6.02 6.59
C ASN A 327 15.74 5.62 7.17
N ALA A 328 16.40 4.63 6.58
CA ALA A 328 17.69 4.13 7.05
C ALA A 328 18.80 5.21 7.20
N ASN A 329 18.65 6.37 6.58
CA ASN A 329 19.66 7.43 6.61
C ASN A 329 19.27 8.62 7.51
N TYR A 330 17.99 8.74 7.90
CA TYR A 330 17.51 9.85 8.71
C TYR A 330 16.73 9.32 9.91
N SER A 331 17.36 9.34 11.07
CA SER A 331 16.71 9.07 12.36
C SER A 331 15.74 10.19 12.74
N LEU A 332 14.86 9.95 13.70
CA LEU A 332 13.88 10.93 14.12
C LEU A 332 14.52 12.22 14.62
N ASP A 333 15.61 12.12 15.41
CA ASP A 333 16.33 13.29 15.91
C ASP A 333 16.96 14.12 14.76
N ALA A 334 17.42 13.48 13.71
CA ALA A 334 17.96 14.18 12.54
C ALA A 334 16.86 14.95 11.81
N LEU A 335 15.69 14.34 11.62
CA LEU A 335 14.53 15.00 10.99
C LEU A 335 14.00 16.15 11.84
N VAL A 336 13.90 15.95 13.15
CA VAL A 336 13.46 17.00 14.07
C VAL A 336 14.39 18.22 13.98
N LYS A 337 15.69 17.99 14.09
CA LYS A 337 16.68 19.08 14.06
C LYS A 337 16.74 19.84 12.75
N SER A 338 16.56 19.13 11.64
CA SER A 338 16.71 19.74 10.30
C SER A 338 15.43 20.37 9.76
N ASP A 339 14.26 19.85 10.13
CA ASP A 339 13.03 20.15 9.39
C ASP A 339 11.80 20.43 10.26
N LEU A 340 11.80 20.08 11.54
CA LEU A 340 10.62 20.23 12.40
C LEU A 340 10.76 21.34 13.43
N ILE A 341 11.96 21.68 13.88
CA ILE A 341 12.16 22.81 14.81
C ILE A 341 11.67 24.11 14.18
N GLY A 342 10.91 24.88 14.95
CA GLY A 342 10.30 26.13 14.51
C GLY A 342 9.02 25.95 13.70
N THR A 343 8.57 24.73 13.47
CA THR A 343 7.28 24.50 12.81
C THR A 343 6.11 24.63 13.79
N THR A 344 4.98 25.10 13.29
CA THR A 344 3.74 25.26 14.05
C THR A 344 2.60 24.43 13.44
N PRO A 345 1.61 23.99 14.24
CA PRO A 345 0.47 23.27 13.70
C PRO A 345 -0.33 24.14 12.71
N ASN A 346 -0.85 23.53 11.65
CA ASN A 346 -1.77 24.22 10.75
C ASN A 346 -3.04 24.67 11.49
N LYS A 347 -3.65 25.77 11.08
CA LYS A 347 -4.92 26.26 11.66
C LYS A 347 -6.06 25.24 11.48
N SER A 348 -6.10 24.54 10.33
CA SER A 348 -7.13 23.55 10.03
C SER A 348 -6.69 22.15 10.41
N LYS A 349 -7.61 21.37 10.99
CA LYS A 349 -7.45 19.93 11.14
C LYS A 349 -7.77 19.24 9.80
N LYS A 350 -6.88 18.39 9.34
CA LYS A 350 -7.06 17.59 8.12
C LYS A 350 -6.43 16.22 8.35
N PHE A 351 -7.15 15.17 7.97
CA PHE A 351 -6.58 13.84 7.93
C PHE A 351 -5.38 13.82 6.97
N ASN A 352 -4.23 13.39 7.48
CA ASN A 352 -2.96 13.34 6.74
C ASN A 352 -2.25 12.03 7.05
N TYR A 353 -2.59 10.98 6.31
CA TYR A 353 -2.00 9.67 6.51
C TYR A 353 -0.51 9.69 6.20
N ASN A 354 0.34 9.42 7.20
CA ASN A 354 1.79 9.43 7.01
C ASN A 354 2.52 8.50 7.99
N GLY A 355 3.76 8.14 7.64
CA GLY A 355 4.60 7.27 8.47
C GLY A 355 5.30 8.01 9.61
N LEU A 356 5.48 9.33 9.50
CA LEU A 356 6.20 10.12 10.51
C LEU A 356 5.42 10.18 11.81
N ALA A 357 4.11 10.46 11.76
CA ALA A 357 3.24 10.46 12.94
C ALA A 357 3.34 9.14 13.72
N THR A 358 3.39 8.00 13.00
CA THR A 358 3.54 6.70 13.65
C THR A 358 4.90 6.51 14.30
N ASN A 359 5.98 6.95 13.63
CA ASN A 359 7.31 6.87 14.21
C ASN A 359 7.46 7.80 15.42
N ILE A 360 6.79 8.95 15.43
CA ILE A 360 6.71 9.83 16.60
C ILE A 360 6.02 9.10 17.75
N ALA A 361 4.84 8.50 17.53
CA ALA A 361 4.12 7.76 18.57
C ALA A 361 4.94 6.58 19.11
N LEU A 362 5.61 5.80 18.24
CA LEU A 362 6.48 4.70 18.65
C LEU A 362 7.64 5.20 19.51
N ASN A 363 8.37 6.19 19.02
CA ASN A 363 9.57 6.69 19.69
C ASN A 363 9.21 7.43 21.00
N TYR A 364 8.06 8.08 21.06
CA TYR A 364 7.52 8.62 22.32
C TYR A 364 7.25 7.51 23.34
N THR A 365 6.65 6.39 22.90
CA THR A 365 6.44 5.23 23.78
C THR A 365 7.77 4.67 24.27
N ILE A 366 8.78 4.54 23.39
CA ILE A 366 10.14 4.12 23.80
C ILE A 366 10.73 5.10 24.81
N TYR A 367 10.57 6.41 24.61
CA TYR A 367 11.03 7.44 25.53
C TYR A 367 10.37 7.34 26.90
N LYS A 368 9.04 7.16 26.93
CA LYS A 368 8.27 7.07 28.17
C LYS A 368 8.57 5.79 28.97
N THR A 369 8.84 4.69 28.29
CA THR A 369 9.25 3.43 28.94
C THR A 369 10.73 3.44 29.33
N ALA A 370 11.54 4.35 28.79
CA ALA A 370 12.97 4.52 29.10
C ALA A 370 13.74 3.18 29.13
N GLY A 371 14.43 2.88 30.24
CA GLY A 371 15.19 1.64 30.41
C GLY A 371 14.37 0.35 30.45
N ASP A 372 13.05 0.43 30.60
CA ASP A 372 12.15 -0.72 30.67
C ASP A 372 11.61 -1.17 29.30
N TRP A 373 12.03 -0.58 28.19
CA TRP A 373 11.48 -0.87 26.86
C TRP A 373 11.47 -2.35 26.50
N ASP A 374 12.59 -3.05 26.68
CA ASP A 374 12.67 -4.48 26.36
C ASP A 374 11.78 -5.33 27.28
N LYS A 375 11.71 -4.98 28.56
CA LYS A 375 10.80 -5.61 29.54
C LYS A 375 9.34 -5.35 29.17
N PHE A 376 9.01 -4.12 28.78
CA PHE A 376 7.68 -3.73 28.32
C PHE A 376 7.27 -4.52 27.08
N LEU A 377 8.13 -4.62 26.07
CA LEU A 377 7.86 -5.45 24.89
C LEU A 377 7.68 -6.92 25.27
N SER A 378 8.56 -7.46 26.12
CA SER A 378 8.46 -8.86 26.58
C SER A 378 7.14 -9.12 27.30
N LYS A 379 6.71 -8.24 28.17
CA LYS A 379 5.42 -8.35 28.86
C LYS A 379 4.25 -8.41 27.87
N ILE A 380 4.26 -7.57 26.84
CA ILE A 380 3.19 -7.57 25.83
C ILE A 380 3.25 -8.84 24.98
N PHE A 381 4.39 -9.14 24.38
CA PHE A 381 4.46 -10.20 23.39
C PHE A 381 4.55 -11.60 24.01
N ASN A 382 5.20 -11.78 25.15
CA ASN A 382 5.36 -13.08 25.79
C ASN A 382 4.22 -13.41 26.77
N GLU A 383 3.78 -12.45 27.58
CA GLU A 383 2.79 -12.76 28.61
C GLU A 383 1.35 -12.58 28.11
N LYS A 384 1.10 -11.54 27.30
CA LYS A 384 -0.24 -11.20 26.82
C LYS A 384 -0.55 -11.83 25.46
N VAL A 385 0.28 -11.58 24.45
CA VAL A 385 0.13 -12.12 23.09
C VAL A 385 0.49 -13.59 23.05
N LYS A 386 1.51 -14.00 23.82
CA LYS A 386 2.04 -15.37 23.90
C LYS A 386 2.53 -15.87 22.55
N ILE A 387 3.52 -15.17 22.02
CA ILE A 387 4.13 -15.48 20.72
C ILE A 387 4.82 -16.85 20.70
N GLN A 388 4.86 -17.46 19.53
CA GLN A 388 5.55 -18.72 19.27
C GLN A 388 6.92 -18.53 18.62
N ASN A 389 7.01 -17.56 17.73
CA ASN A 389 8.24 -17.20 17.04
C ASN A 389 8.67 -15.81 17.46
N SER A 390 9.95 -15.48 17.35
CA SER A 390 10.39 -14.13 17.66
C SER A 390 9.71 -13.12 16.75
N VAL A 391 9.35 -11.98 17.33
CA VAL A 391 8.78 -10.83 16.64
C VAL A 391 9.70 -9.63 16.79
N MET A 392 9.66 -8.69 15.84
CA MET A 392 10.60 -7.58 15.89
C MET A 392 10.07 -6.31 15.24
N PHE A 393 10.40 -5.16 15.82
CA PHE A 393 10.39 -3.87 15.15
C PHE A 393 11.77 -3.58 14.56
N ILE A 394 11.79 -2.95 13.41
CA ILE A 394 13.05 -2.47 12.82
C ILE A 394 13.54 -1.27 13.63
N LYS A 395 14.85 -1.24 13.83
CA LYS A 395 15.56 -0.15 14.47
C LYS A 395 16.45 0.54 13.45
N HIS A 396 16.40 1.83 13.43
CA HIS A 396 17.21 2.64 12.54
C HIS A 396 18.71 2.51 12.83
N ASN A 397 19.55 2.55 11.79
CA ASN A 397 21.02 2.37 11.90
C ASN A 397 21.76 3.60 12.46
N GLY A 398 21.29 4.22 13.50
CA GLY A 398 21.96 5.35 14.14
C GLY A 398 22.88 4.88 15.27
N TYR A 399 24.09 4.41 14.98
CA TYR A 399 25.04 4.06 16.05
C TYR A 399 25.25 5.25 17.01
N GLY A 400 25.24 4.98 18.31
CA GLY A 400 25.42 5.99 19.35
C GLY A 400 24.22 6.93 19.58
N LYS A 401 23.09 6.73 18.89
CA LYS A 401 21.87 7.48 19.10
C LYS A 401 20.93 6.78 20.11
N PRO A 402 20.20 7.54 20.93
CA PRO A 402 19.23 6.97 21.86
C PRO A 402 18.15 6.15 21.13
N ASP A 403 17.68 5.07 21.73
CA ASP A 403 16.69 4.18 21.14
C ASP A 403 15.37 4.85 20.79
N HIS A 404 14.92 5.83 21.59
CA HIS A 404 13.73 6.62 21.34
C HIS A 404 13.83 7.59 20.14
N THR A 405 14.91 7.57 19.39
CA THR A 405 15.06 8.28 18.11
C THR A 405 15.17 7.34 16.92
N ARG A 406 15.17 6.03 17.18
CA ARG A 406 15.53 5.00 16.20
C ARG A 406 14.43 3.99 15.89
N GLY A 407 13.37 3.97 16.65
CA GLY A 407 12.25 3.04 16.42
C GLY A 407 11.55 3.31 15.09
N TRP A 408 11.42 2.27 14.27
CA TRP A 408 10.64 2.31 13.04
C TRP A 408 9.47 1.33 13.16
N TYR A 409 8.26 1.79 12.86
CA TYR A 409 7.03 1.01 13.02
C TYR A 409 6.96 -0.27 12.16
N TYR A 410 7.93 -0.52 11.31
CA TYR A 410 8.03 -1.74 10.51
C TYR A 410 8.23 -2.95 11.42
N PHE A 411 7.28 -3.88 11.36
CA PHE A 411 7.23 -5.03 12.24
C PHE A 411 7.29 -6.34 11.44
N PHE A 412 7.79 -7.42 12.04
CA PHE A 412 7.85 -8.74 11.43
C PHE A 412 7.33 -9.78 12.41
N ALA A 413 6.44 -10.65 11.91
CA ALA A 413 5.90 -11.77 12.67
C ALA A 413 5.49 -12.91 11.74
N SER A 414 5.34 -14.12 12.28
CA SER A 414 4.72 -15.23 11.55
C SER A 414 3.21 -15.01 11.40
N LYS A 415 2.56 -15.73 10.48
CA LYS A 415 1.10 -15.66 10.31
C LYS A 415 0.36 -15.95 11.61
N TYR A 416 0.82 -16.92 12.37
CA TYR A 416 0.22 -17.26 13.66
C TYR A 416 0.50 -16.24 14.75
N ASP A 417 1.66 -15.59 14.74
CA ASP A 417 1.95 -14.56 15.74
C ASP A 417 1.19 -13.26 15.44
N TYR A 418 0.89 -12.95 14.16
CA TYR A 418 -0.11 -11.93 13.81
C TYR A 418 -1.51 -12.29 14.30
N LEU A 419 -1.92 -13.57 14.17
CA LEU A 419 -3.20 -14.02 14.72
C LEU A 419 -3.25 -13.93 16.23
N ARG A 420 -2.16 -14.31 16.95
CA ARG A 420 -2.06 -14.18 18.40
C ARG A 420 -2.21 -12.73 18.85
N LEU A 421 -1.54 -11.81 18.14
CA LEU A 421 -1.62 -10.38 18.41
C LEU A 421 -3.06 -9.86 18.20
N ALA A 422 -3.68 -10.18 17.08
CA ALA A 422 -5.06 -9.81 16.81
C ALA A 422 -6.04 -10.38 17.83
N ARG A 423 -5.82 -11.64 18.25
CA ARG A 423 -6.61 -12.28 19.31
C ARG A 423 -6.42 -11.60 20.66
N ALA A 424 -5.21 -11.16 21.00
CA ALA A 424 -4.98 -10.41 22.24
C ALA A 424 -5.76 -9.10 22.25
N MET A 425 -5.76 -8.35 21.16
CA MET A 425 -6.56 -7.12 20.99
C MET A 425 -8.06 -7.41 21.15
N MET A 426 -8.56 -8.47 20.52
CA MET A 426 -9.95 -8.91 20.63
C MET A 426 -10.31 -9.30 22.06
N THR A 427 -9.44 -10.03 22.75
CA THR A 427 -9.63 -10.43 24.15
C THR A 427 -9.67 -9.22 25.08
N ASP A 428 -8.77 -8.24 24.87
CA ASP A 428 -8.78 -6.99 25.63
C ASP A 428 -10.11 -6.24 25.45
N TRP A 429 -10.58 -6.13 24.21
CA TRP A 429 -11.86 -5.49 23.91
C TRP A 429 -13.04 -6.18 24.61
N GLN A 430 -13.11 -7.50 24.50
CA GLN A 430 -14.22 -8.30 25.04
C GLN A 430 -14.22 -8.35 26.57
N SER A 431 -13.05 -8.34 27.21
CA SER A 431 -12.93 -8.32 28.66
C SER A 431 -13.10 -6.93 29.28
N ASP A 432 -13.21 -5.90 28.45
CA ASP A 432 -13.32 -4.50 28.89
C ASP A 432 -12.23 -4.07 29.89
N ASN A 433 -11.06 -4.70 29.80
CA ASN A 433 -9.92 -4.31 30.62
C ASN A 433 -9.39 -2.92 30.20
N CYS A 434 -8.32 -2.45 30.85
CA CYS A 434 -7.78 -1.12 30.56
C CYS A 434 -7.47 -0.92 29.07
N VAL A 435 -6.81 -1.88 28.41
CA VAL A 435 -6.51 -1.78 26.96
C VAL A 435 -7.78 -1.91 26.13
N GLY A 436 -8.75 -2.71 26.56
CA GLY A 436 -10.06 -2.78 25.91
C GLY A 436 -10.79 -1.43 25.94
N LYS A 437 -10.78 -0.74 27.09
CA LYS A 437 -11.32 0.62 27.22
C LYS A 437 -10.58 1.62 26.34
N TYR A 438 -9.24 1.50 26.23
CA TYR A 438 -8.45 2.28 25.29
C TYR A 438 -8.92 2.06 23.84
N LEU A 439 -9.07 0.81 23.39
CA LEU A 439 -9.54 0.50 22.05
C LEU A 439 -10.94 1.08 21.78
N LYS A 440 -11.87 0.96 22.76
CA LYS A 440 -13.21 1.57 22.69
C LYS A 440 -13.13 3.11 22.59
N LYS A 441 -12.21 3.73 23.32
CA LYS A 441 -11.98 5.18 23.25
C LYS A 441 -11.41 5.60 21.90
N LEU A 442 -10.53 4.81 21.29
CA LEU A 442 -10.07 5.06 19.91
C LEU A 442 -11.24 5.02 18.92
N GLN A 443 -12.13 4.03 19.04
CA GLN A 443 -13.28 3.90 18.17
C GLN A 443 -14.24 5.09 18.33
N SER A 444 -14.58 5.48 19.55
CA SER A 444 -15.47 6.62 19.81
C SER A 444 -14.89 7.95 19.34
N ARG A 445 -13.57 8.09 19.32
CA ARG A 445 -12.83 9.28 18.86
C ARG A 445 -12.30 9.17 17.44
N SER A 446 -12.70 8.13 16.71
CA SER A 446 -12.32 7.96 15.31
C SER A 446 -12.87 9.08 14.43
N ILE A 447 -12.11 9.47 13.43
CA ILE A 447 -12.46 10.57 12.52
C ILE A 447 -12.78 10.02 11.13
N ARG A 448 -13.49 10.79 10.30
CA ARG A 448 -13.66 10.46 8.90
C ARG A 448 -12.28 10.44 8.23
N ASN A 449 -11.94 9.33 7.59
CA ASN A 449 -10.73 9.30 6.81
C ASN A 449 -10.96 10.06 5.48
N GLY A 450 -10.03 10.97 5.18
CA GLY A 450 -10.07 11.74 3.93
C GLY A 450 -9.73 10.94 2.68
N MET A 451 -9.38 9.65 2.82
CA MET A 451 -8.93 8.79 1.71
C MET A 451 -9.98 8.57 0.63
N GLN A 452 -11.25 8.79 0.94
CA GLN A 452 -12.34 8.68 -0.03
C GLN A 452 -12.35 9.78 -1.10
N ARG A 453 -11.72 10.94 -0.84
CA ARG A 453 -11.73 12.06 -1.78
C ARG A 453 -10.55 12.05 -2.76
N SER A 454 -9.47 11.43 -2.40
CA SER A 454 -8.33 11.23 -3.30
C SER A 454 -8.40 9.86 -3.97
N ALA A 455 -9.45 9.63 -4.74
CA ALA A 455 -9.68 8.41 -5.51
C ALA A 455 -8.57 8.10 -6.54
N GLY A 456 -7.46 8.81 -6.49
CA GLY A 456 -6.34 8.68 -7.43
C GLY A 456 -5.05 8.09 -6.88
N THR A 457 -4.80 8.10 -5.57
CA THR A 457 -3.44 7.84 -5.07
C THR A 457 -3.29 6.82 -3.95
N LEU A 458 -4.37 6.44 -3.27
CA LEU A 458 -4.35 5.40 -2.24
C LEU A 458 -5.47 4.40 -2.43
N ARG A 459 -5.69 4.00 -3.67
CA ARG A 459 -6.21 2.67 -3.86
C ARG A 459 -5.08 1.71 -3.46
N SER A 460 -5.13 1.28 -2.21
CA SER A 460 -4.93 -0.13 -2.07
C SER A 460 -6.04 -0.72 -2.93
N PRO A 461 -5.74 -1.32 -4.10
CA PRO A 461 -6.77 -1.92 -4.93
C PRO A 461 -7.58 -2.97 -4.17
N HIS A 462 -7.17 -3.29 -2.97
CA HIS A 462 -7.72 -4.31 -2.10
C HIS A 462 -8.63 -3.81 -1.05
N MET A 463 -8.57 -2.56 -0.69
CA MET A 463 -9.60 -1.98 0.13
C MET A 463 -10.69 -1.39 -0.76
N ASP A 464 -11.30 -2.20 -1.61
CA ASP A 464 -12.67 -1.97 -2.03
C ASP A 464 -13.63 -2.00 -0.82
N ILE A 465 -13.16 -2.50 0.31
CA ILE A 465 -13.75 -2.26 1.61
C ILE A 465 -13.36 -0.83 2.05
N LYS A 466 -14.06 0.13 1.47
CA LYS A 466 -13.93 1.54 1.83
C LYS A 466 -14.22 1.69 3.33
N SER A 467 -13.20 1.93 4.12
CA SER A 467 -13.40 2.34 5.50
C SER A 467 -13.81 3.81 5.53
N TYR A 468 -14.84 4.14 6.30
CA TYR A 468 -15.29 5.54 6.45
C TYR A 468 -14.57 6.27 7.58
N LYS A 469 -14.02 5.53 8.54
CA LYS A 469 -13.38 6.11 9.72
C LYS A 469 -11.98 5.57 9.93
N TYR A 470 -11.17 6.37 10.58
CA TYR A 470 -9.82 6.03 11.01
C TYR A 470 -9.63 6.49 12.46
N GLY A 471 -9.14 5.61 13.30
CA GLY A 471 -8.93 5.93 14.71
C GLY A 471 -7.80 5.11 15.30
N GLY A 472 -6.83 5.76 15.93
CA GLY A 472 -5.73 5.07 16.59
C GLY A 472 -4.91 4.19 15.63
N PHE A 473 -4.69 4.62 14.41
CA PHE A 473 -4.04 3.85 13.36
C PHE A 473 -4.80 2.59 12.89
N PHE A 474 -6.10 2.49 13.17
CA PHE A 474 -6.97 1.43 12.65
C PHE A 474 -7.98 1.99 11.65
N TYR A 475 -8.32 1.18 10.67
CA TYR A 475 -9.43 1.40 9.76
C TYR A 475 -10.72 0.89 10.40
N MET A 476 -11.78 1.66 10.35
CA MET A 476 -13.06 1.37 11.01
C MET A 476 -14.24 1.80 10.16
N ASP A 477 -15.44 1.32 10.50
CA ASP A 477 -16.70 1.66 9.84
C ASP A 477 -16.69 1.28 8.35
N PHE A 478 -16.80 -0.01 8.08
CA PHE A 478 -16.77 -0.57 6.74
C PHE A 478 -18.18 -0.59 6.13
N PRO A 479 -18.39 -0.13 4.88
CA PRO A 479 -19.70 0.05 4.27
C PRO A 479 -20.61 -1.18 4.31
N SER A 480 -20.05 -2.33 4.02
CA SER A 480 -20.78 -3.60 3.99
C SER A 480 -21.03 -4.19 5.38
N MET A 481 -20.40 -3.61 6.41
CA MET A 481 -20.38 -4.15 7.77
C MET A 481 -20.62 -3.03 8.80
N ARG A 482 -21.51 -2.10 8.46
CA ARG A 482 -21.90 -1.01 9.37
C ARG A 482 -22.50 -1.59 10.65
N ASN A 483 -22.33 -0.89 11.75
CA ASN A 483 -22.78 -1.30 13.08
C ASN A 483 -22.08 -2.54 13.66
N ARG A 484 -20.96 -2.96 13.07
CA ARG A 484 -20.06 -3.96 13.65
C ARG A 484 -18.76 -3.31 14.11
N ASN A 485 -18.26 -3.73 15.24
CA ASN A 485 -17.00 -3.23 15.79
C ASN A 485 -15.81 -3.94 15.13
N ILE A 486 -15.53 -3.58 13.88
CA ILE A 486 -14.43 -4.15 13.11
C ILE A 486 -13.24 -3.21 13.13
N PHE A 487 -12.08 -3.73 13.52
CA PHE A 487 -10.79 -3.06 13.46
C PHE A 487 -9.98 -3.66 12.32
N GLY A 488 -9.70 -2.85 11.30
CA GLY A 488 -8.88 -3.23 10.15
C GLY A 488 -7.47 -2.66 10.27
N MET A 489 -6.50 -3.50 9.99
CA MET A 489 -5.10 -3.14 9.83
C MET A 489 -4.69 -3.50 8.43
N SER A 490 -4.12 -2.56 7.67
CA SER A 490 -3.73 -2.81 6.29
C SER A 490 -2.33 -2.31 6.02
N GLY A 491 -1.56 -3.11 5.30
CA GLY A 491 -0.19 -2.85 4.91
C GLY A 491 0.02 -3.00 3.41
N TYR A 492 1.00 -2.25 2.91
CA TYR A 492 1.37 -2.30 1.52
C TYR A 492 1.63 -3.73 1.04
N GLY A 493 1.18 -4.05 -0.17
CA GLY A 493 1.34 -5.37 -0.76
C GLY A 493 0.32 -6.40 -0.28
N GLY A 494 -0.77 -5.98 0.39
CA GLY A 494 -1.86 -6.88 0.79
C GLY A 494 -1.58 -7.64 2.09
N GLN A 495 -0.92 -6.98 3.00
CA GLN A 495 -0.87 -7.42 4.38
C GLN A 495 -2.13 -6.90 5.05
N ASP A 496 -3.06 -7.77 5.43
CA ASP A 496 -4.32 -7.33 5.99
C ASP A 496 -4.71 -8.18 7.21
N ILE A 497 -5.17 -7.50 8.26
CA ILE A 497 -5.75 -8.13 9.43
C ILE A 497 -7.07 -7.45 9.74
N PHE A 498 -8.14 -8.23 9.84
CA PHE A 498 -9.45 -7.75 10.27
C PHE A 498 -9.86 -8.47 11.54
N ILE A 499 -10.25 -7.70 12.53
CA ILE A 499 -10.73 -8.19 13.82
C ILE A 499 -12.17 -7.73 13.99
N ASP A 500 -13.11 -8.65 13.94
CA ASP A 500 -14.49 -8.42 14.36
C ASP A 500 -14.60 -8.70 15.85
N MET A 501 -14.63 -7.63 16.58
CA MET A 501 -14.60 -7.68 18.05
C MET A 501 -15.84 -8.34 18.66
N ASP A 502 -16.99 -8.22 17.97
CA ASP A 502 -18.27 -8.73 18.47
C ASP A 502 -18.49 -10.20 18.09
N GLN A 503 -18.09 -10.58 16.88
CA GLN A 503 -18.33 -11.92 16.35
C GLN A 503 -17.18 -12.90 16.61
N SER A 504 -16.17 -12.49 17.35
CA SER A 504 -14.97 -13.30 17.62
C SER A 504 -14.32 -13.87 16.36
N ARG A 505 -14.20 -13.03 15.31
CA ARG A 505 -13.63 -13.42 14.01
C ARG A 505 -12.37 -12.64 13.72
N ILE A 506 -11.37 -13.32 13.17
CA ILE A 506 -10.13 -12.70 12.74
C ILE A 506 -9.73 -13.28 11.40
N ILE A 507 -9.38 -12.39 10.46
CA ILE A 507 -8.74 -12.77 9.21
C ILE A 507 -7.33 -12.21 9.22
N VAL A 508 -6.35 -13.03 8.86
CA VAL A 508 -4.95 -12.61 8.65
C VAL A 508 -4.55 -13.01 7.24
N ILE A 509 -4.16 -12.03 6.44
CA ILE A 509 -3.66 -12.24 5.09
C ILE A 509 -2.25 -11.66 4.99
N ASN A 510 -1.35 -12.47 4.45
CA ASN A 510 -0.06 -11.99 3.99
C ASN A 510 0.03 -12.22 2.49
N ALA A 511 0.40 -11.21 1.73
CA ALA A 511 0.50 -11.29 0.29
C ALA A 511 1.75 -10.58 -0.23
N ALA A 512 2.22 -10.96 -1.40
CA ALA A 512 3.30 -10.25 -2.08
C ALA A 512 2.77 -9.01 -2.81
N THR A 513 1.53 -9.09 -3.24
CA THR A 513 0.79 -8.00 -3.84
C THR A 513 -0.70 -8.22 -3.65
N THR A 514 -1.45 -7.33 -4.11
CA THR A 514 -2.81 -7.09 -3.83
C THR A 514 -3.76 -7.49 -4.98
N ASN A 515 -3.46 -8.51 -5.74
CA ASN A 515 -4.25 -9.02 -6.86
C ASN A 515 -5.25 -10.14 -6.48
N TYR A 516 -5.60 -10.26 -5.22
CA TYR A 516 -6.57 -11.24 -4.75
C TYR A 516 -7.95 -10.63 -4.53
N ASP A 517 -8.96 -11.46 -4.58
CA ASP A 517 -10.34 -11.04 -4.37
C ASP A 517 -10.72 -11.22 -2.90
N TRP A 518 -11.42 -10.24 -2.38
CA TRP A 518 -12.07 -10.34 -1.07
C TRP A 518 -13.38 -11.10 -1.18
N ILE A 519 -13.67 -11.88 -0.16
CA ILE A 519 -14.95 -12.59 -0.05
C ILE A 519 -16.00 -11.67 0.56
#